data_e9d90d2166c9dfdf61654262b575b60a
#
_entry.id   e9d90d2166c9dfdf61654262b575b60a
#
_cell.length_a   1.000
_cell.length_b   1.000
_cell.length_c   1.000
_cell.angle_alpha   90.00
_cell.angle_beta   90.00
_cell.angle_gamma   90.00
#
_symmetry.space_group_name_H-M   'P 1'
#
loop_
_entity.id
_entity.type
_entity.pdbx_description
1 polymer ?
#
loop_
_entity_poly.entity_id
_entity_poly.type
_entity_poly.pdbx_seq_one_letter_code
_entity_poly.pdbx_strand_id
1 'polypeptide(L)'
;NNTTNNKHVSLFGVNIVIDPGHGGKDNGTCYDGVLEDEINLSIATKLMNICIEDGAISSLTRVDDYDLASQYAKNRKREDLKKRVEFINSSGADYFVSLHLNSYPSNKNVYGPMVYYKGNDDISKNMAINVMNSLNELTKTSKPIHPEDFYLFKHTNAPGILVECGFLSNYKERELLLDDKYQEKLAKTIYKGLDDYITGNKI
;
A
#
# COMPACT_ATOMS: atom_id res chain seq x y z
N ASN A 1 16.84 -37.52 11.59
CA ASN A 1 15.95 -37.01 10.51
C ASN A 1 15.96 -35.49 10.57
N ASN A 2 16.89 -34.86 9.82
CA ASN A 2 16.86 -33.45 9.57
C ASN A 2 15.79 -33.19 8.51
N THR A 3 14.60 -32.83 8.92
CA THR A 3 13.64 -32.15 8.04
C THR A 3 14.13 -30.71 7.87
N THR A 4 14.90 -30.48 6.82
CA THR A 4 15.11 -29.12 6.31
C THR A 4 13.73 -28.62 5.87
N ASN A 5 13.12 -27.76 6.69
CA ASN A 5 12.00 -26.93 6.24
C ASN A 5 12.55 -26.02 5.13
N ASN A 6 12.46 -26.47 3.88
CA ASN A 6 12.60 -25.58 2.74
C ASN A 6 11.43 -24.60 2.79
N LYS A 7 11.64 -23.44 3.41
CA LYS A 7 10.72 -22.32 3.31
C LYS A 7 10.64 -22.00 1.82
N HIS A 8 9.50 -22.25 1.22
CA HIS A 8 9.26 -21.88 -0.18
C HIS A 8 9.31 -20.35 -0.26
N VAL A 9 10.28 -19.83 -1.01
CA VAL A 9 10.51 -18.40 -1.17
C VAL A 9 9.89 -18.03 -2.51
N SER A 10 8.65 -17.52 -2.49
CA SER A 10 7.83 -17.36 -3.68
C SER A 10 8.16 -16.09 -4.47
N LEU A 11 8.63 -15.04 -3.78
CA LEU A 11 8.94 -13.75 -4.40
C LEU A 11 10.44 -13.53 -4.62
N PHE A 12 11.23 -14.61 -4.74
CA PHE A 12 12.68 -14.49 -4.89
C PHE A 12 13.07 -13.64 -6.13
N GLY A 13 13.80 -12.55 -5.86
CA GLY A 13 14.32 -11.65 -6.89
C GLY A 13 13.31 -10.65 -7.45
N VAL A 14 12.03 -10.69 -7.06
CA VAL A 14 11.04 -9.67 -7.43
C VAL A 14 11.31 -8.39 -6.65
N ASN A 15 11.35 -7.25 -7.34
CA ASN A 15 11.58 -5.94 -6.72
C ASN A 15 10.26 -5.18 -6.53
N ILE A 16 9.86 -4.98 -5.27
CA ILE A 16 8.60 -4.33 -4.90
C ILE A 16 8.89 -3.06 -4.10
N VAL A 17 8.50 -1.90 -4.63
CA VAL A 17 8.53 -0.64 -3.87
C VAL A 17 7.20 -0.43 -3.18
N ILE A 18 7.25 -0.17 -1.87
CA ILE A 18 6.08 0.17 -1.07
C ILE A 18 6.17 1.66 -0.74
N ASP A 19 5.09 2.38 -1.01
CA ASP A 19 4.99 3.82 -0.84
C ASP A 19 4.03 4.15 0.30
N PRO A 20 4.51 4.40 1.53
CA PRO A 20 3.64 4.92 2.58
C PRO A 20 3.24 6.36 2.25
N GLY A 21 1.96 6.56 1.93
CA GLY A 21 1.42 7.88 1.57
C GLY A 21 1.66 8.95 2.62
N HIS A 22 1.75 10.22 2.20
CA HIS A 22 1.96 11.38 3.07
C HIS A 22 3.28 11.35 3.85
N GLY A 23 3.36 12.11 4.96
CA GLY A 23 4.51 12.20 5.87
C GLY A 23 4.96 13.63 6.14
N GLY A 24 5.54 13.87 7.29
CA GLY A 24 6.12 15.15 7.69
C GLY A 24 5.09 16.27 7.81
N LYS A 25 5.11 17.22 6.88
CA LYS A 25 4.16 18.35 6.88
C LYS A 25 2.80 18.00 6.25
N ASP A 26 2.68 16.89 5.58
CA ASP A 26 1.44 16.37 5.00
C ASP A 26 1.00 15.13 5.77
N ASN A 27 0.21 15.31 6.81
CA ASN A 27 -0.31 14.20 7.62
C ASN A 27 -1.40 13.38 6.89
N GLY A 28 -1.78 13.77 5.66
CA GLY A 28 -2.94 13.18 5.00
C GLY A 28 -4.24 13.52 5.71
N THR A 29 -5.11 12.53 5.84
CA THR A 29 -6.32 12.66 6.65
C THR A 29 -5.98 12.64 8.15
N CYS A 30 -6.55 13.59 8.88
CA CYS A 30 -6.54 13.59 10.35
C CYS A 30 -7.98 13.47 10.86
N TYR A 31 -8.23 12.49 11.73
CA TYR A 31 -9.54 12.31 12.34
C TYR A 31 -9.43 11.93 13.81
N ASP A 32 -10.05 12.72 14.70
CA ASP A 32 -9.97 12.55 16.17
C ASP A 32 -8.51 12.43 16.67
N GLY A 33 -7.58 13.18 16.10
CA GLY A 33 -6.17 13.17 16.46
C GLY A 33 -5.34 12.01 15.89
N VAL A 34 -5.97 11.11 15.12
CA VAL A 34 -5.28 10.01 14.44
C VAL A 34 -4.81 10.49 13.07
N LEU A 35 -3.53 10.30 12.79
CA LEU A 35 -2.88 10.72 11.55
C LEU A 35 -2.75 9.56 10.57
N GLU A 36 -3.08 9.82 9.32
CA GLU A 36 -3.02 8.83 8.25
C GLU A 36 -1.59 8.36 7.97
N ASP A 37 -0.66 9.30 7.89
CA ASP A 37 0.73 9.06 7.51
C ASP A 37 1.49 8.13 8.48
N GLU A 38 1.21 8.22 9.79
CA GLU A 38 1.79 7.33 10.80
C GLU A 38 1.36 5.88 10.59
N ILE A 39 0.05 5.67 10.36
CA ILE A 39 -0.50 4.33 10.12
C ILE A 39 -0.04 3.77 8.78
N ASN A 40 0.01 4.60 7.74
CA ASN A 40 0.54 4.22 6.44
C ASN A 40 1.98 3.69 6.54
N LEU A 41 2.85 4.39 7.28
CA LEU A 41 4.23 3.96 7.50
C LEU A 41 4.31 2.65 8.28
N SER A 42 3.48 2.49 9.30
CA SER A 42 3.45 1.27 10.10
C SER A 42 3.05 0.04 9.28
N ILE A 43 1.96 0.14 8.49
CA ILE A 43 1.51 -0.96 7.62
C ILE A 43 2.55 -1.24 6.52
N ALA A 44 3.11 -0.18 5.91
CA ALA A 44 4.12 -0.31 4.86
C ALA A 44 5.38 -1.04 5.35
N THR A 45 5.85 -0.71 6.55
CA THR A 45 7.01 -1.37 7.16
C THR A 45 6.75 -2.86 7.39
N LYS A 46 5.55 -3.21 7.89
CA LYS A 46 5.16 -4.62 8.08
C LYS A 46 5.10 -5.36 6.74
N LEU A 47 4.50 -4.74 5.71
CA LEU A 47 4.41 -5.33 4.37
C LEU A 47 5.80 -5.54 3.76
N MET A 48 6.68 -4.55 3.85
CA MET A 48 8.06 -4.66 3.36
C MET A 48 8.79 -5.84 4.02
N ASN A 49 8.70 -5.97 5.34
CA ASN A 49 9.35 -7.05 6.06
C ASN A 49 8.85 -8.42 5.62
N ILE A 50 7.54 -8.58 5.41
CA ILE A 50 6.95 -9.84 4.91
C ILE A 50 7.47 -10.14 3.50
N CYS A 51 7.53 -9.16 2.60
CA CYS A 51 8.08 -9.35 1.26
C CYS A 51 9.55 -9.77 1.29
N ILE A 52 10.38 -9.14 2.15
CA ILE A 52 11.79 -9.48 2.31
C ILE A 52 11.96 -10.91 2.89
N GLU A 53 11.15 -11.28 3.87
CA GLU A 53 11.16 -12.62 4.46
C GLU A 53 10.83 -13.72 3.43
N ASP A 54 10.09 -13.36 2.38
CA ASP A 54 9.76 -14.24 1.26
C ASP A 54 10.68 -14.09 0.04
N GLY A 55 11.81 -13.39 0.21
CA GLY A 55 12.90 -13.29 -0.77
C GLY A 55 12.77 -12.17 -1.79
N ALA A 56 11.78 -11.30 -1.67
CA ALA A 56 11.69 -10.11 -2.50
C ALA A 56 12.79 -9.10 -2.17
N ILE A 57 13.19 -8.33 -3.16
CA ILE A 57 13.87 -7.05 -2.96
C ILE A 57 12.77 -6.04 -2.66
N SER A 58 12.77 -5.47 -1.46
CA SER A 58 11.71 -4.52 -1.12
C SER A 58 12.26 -3.28 -0.41
N SER A 59 11.70 -2.13 -0.73
CA SER A 59 12.10 -0.83 -0.18
C SER A 59 10.89 0.10 0.00
N LEU A 60 11.05 1.07 0.92
CA LEU A 60 10.05 2.10 1.18
C LEU A 60 10.48 3.42 0.53
N THR A 61 9.52 4.21 0.02
CA THR A 61 9.79 5.58 -0.46
C THR A 61 10.19 6.52 0.68
N ARG A 62 9.71 6.28 1.91
CA ARG A 62 10.16 6.92 3.15
C ARG A 62 10.18 5.90 4.29
N VAL A 63 11.09 6.08 5.24
CA VAL A 63 11.30 5.15 6.36
C VAL A 63 11.03 5.78 7.73
N ASP A 64 10.63 7.05 7.75
CA ASP A 64 10.32 7.82 8.96
C ASP A 64 9.26 8.88 8.64
N ASP A 65 8.86 9.69 9.62
CA ASP A 65 7.91 10.77 9.45
C ASP A 65 8.58 11.99 8.78
N TYR A 66 8.64 11.94 7.46
CA TYR A 66 9.02 13.07 6.59
C TYR A 66 8.36 12.95 5.22
N ASP A 67 8.12 14.08 4.57
CA ASP A 67 7.85 14.13 3.12
C ASP A 67 9.18 14.27 2.34
N LEU A 68 9.18 13.87 1.08
CA LEU A 68 10.38 13.87 0.25
C LEU A 68 10.70 15.24 -0.38
N ALA A 69 9.84 16.24 -0.16
CA ALA A 69 10.04 17.57 -0.72
C ALA A 69 11.21 18.30 -0.02
N SER A 70 11.96 19.08 -0.76
CA SER A 70 13.02 19.92 -0.19
C SER A 70 12.44 20.96 0.78
N GLN A 71 13.27 21.43 1.70
CA GLN A 71 12.84 22.50 2.63
C GLN A 71 12.47 23.81 1.93
N TYR A 72 12.94 24.02 0.69
CA TYR A 72 12.69 25.21 -0.15
C TYR A 72 11.59 25.00 -1.19
N ALA A 73 10.87 23.90 -1.15
CA ALA A 73 9.83 23.56 -2.12
C ALA A 73 8.74 24.64 -2.18
N LYS A 74 8.51 25.21 -3.36
CA LYS A 74 7.43 26.18 -3.60
C LYS A 74 6.05 25.51 -3.60
N ASN A 75 5.98 24.28 -4.10
CA ASN A 75 4.78 23.44 -4.06
C ASN A 75 5.19 22.09 -3.47
N ARG A 76 5.11 22.00 -2.15
CA ARG A 76 5.59 20.86 -1.38
C ARG A 76 4.95 19.56 -1.80
N LYS A 77 3.63 19.51 -1.89
CA LYS A 77 2.90 18.31 -2.29
C LYS A 77 3.30 17.80 -3.68
N ARG A 78 3.45 18.70 -4.64
CA ARG A 78 3.85 18.32 -6.01
C ARG A 78 5.29 17.82 -6.04
N GLU A 79 6.18 18.43 -5.27
CA GLU A 79 7.59 18.00 -5.21
C GLU A 79 7.72 16.66 -4.51
N ASP A 80 6.99 16.41 -3.43
CA ASP A 80 6.93 15.13 -2.74
C ASP A 80 6.49 14.01 -3.69
N LEU A 81 5.36 14.18 -4.37
CA LEU A 81 4.87 13.21 -5.36
C LEU A 81 5.89 12.95 -6.48
N LYS A 82 6.57 14.01 -6.96
CA LYS A 82 7.62 13.86 -7.96
C LYS A 82 8.78 13.02 -7.43
N LYS A 83 9.20 13.25 -6.21
CA LYS A 83 10.29 12.50 -5.57
C LYS A 83 9.93 11.03 -5.33
N ARG A 84 8.70 10.73 -4.98
CA ARG A 84 8.20 9.34 -4.90
C ARG A 84 8.29 8.65 -6.25
N VAL A 85 7.84 9.30 -7.33
CA VAL A 85 7.97 8.80 -8.69
C VAL A 85 9.44 8.56 -9.07
N GLU A 86 10.32 9.54 -8.81
CA GLU A 86 11.76 9.41 -9.05
C GLU A 86 12.36 8.20 -8.32
N PHE A 87 11.99 8.00 -7.05
CA PHE A 87 12.44 6.86 -6.26
C PHE A 87 11.97 5.53 -6.89
N ILE A 88 10.67 5.39 -7.17
CA ILE A 88 10.10 4.17 -7.76
C ILE A 88 10.78 3.87 -9.11
N ASN A 89 10.94 4.87 -9.98
CA ASN A 89 11.54 4.67 -11.29
C ASN A 89 13.03 4.33 -11.24
N SER A 90 13.77 4.92 -10.28
CA SER A 90 15.21 4.67 -10.14
C SER A 90 15.55 3.38 -9.42
N SER A 91 14.62 2.81 -8.65
CA SER A 91 14.83 1.56 -7.93
C SER A 91 14.80 0.31 -8.83
N GLY A 92 14.33 0.43 -10.08
CA GLY A 92 14.12 -0.72 -10.95
C GLY A 92 12.99 -1.63 -10.47
N ALA A 93 11.96 -1.05 -9.84
CA ALA A 93 10.82 -1.81 -9.33
C ALA A 93 10.09 -2.59 -10.43
N ASP A 94 9.79 -3.86 -10.17
CA ASP A 94 8.86 -4.65 -10.98
C ASP A 94 7.42 -4.23 -10.70
N TYR A 95 7.13 -3.91 -9.43
CA TYR A 95 5.80 -3.46 -8.96
C TYR A 95 5.94 -2.40 -7.88
N PHE A 96 4.90 -1.57 -7.72
CA PHE A 96 4.78 -0.72 -6.54
C PHE A 96 3.39 -0.78 -5.90
N VAL A 97 3.35 -0.55 -4.59
CA VAL A 97 2.11 -0.49 -3.80
C VAL A 97 2.14 0.77 -2.95
N SER A 98 1.22 1.70 -3.22
CA SER A 98 1.03 2.89 -2.37
C SER A 98 -0.04 2.60 -1.32
N LEU A 99 0.23 2.94 -0.06
CA LEU A 99 -0.67 2.69 1.07
C LEU A 99 -1.21 3.99 1.64
N HIS A 100 -2.51 4.03 1.80
CA HIS A 100 -3.28 5.18 2.26
C HIS A 100 -4.42 4.77 3.21
N LEU A 101 -5.03 5.78 3.85
CA LEU A 101 -6.28 5.65 4.58
C LEU A 101 -7.29 6.66 4.08
N ASN A 102 -8.51 6.20 3.88
CA ASN A 102 -9.59 7.02 3.38
C ASN A 102 -10.31 7.79 4.51
N SER A 103 -11.12 8.76 4.12
CA SER A 103 -12.00 9.48 5.04
C SER A 103 -13.26 9.95 4.33
N TYR A 104 -14.41 9.77 4.95
CA TYR A 104 -15.68 10.29 4.45
C TYR A 104 -16.52 10.89 5.60
N PRO A 105 -16.15 12.10 6.09
CA PRO A 105 -16.76 12.71 7.29
C PRO A 105 -18.25 12.95 7.20
N SER A 106 -18.80 13.15 5.99
CA SER A 106 -20.23 13.37 5.75
C SER A 106 -21.08 12.10 5.97
N ASN A 107 -20.47 10.91 5.93
CA ASN A 107 -21.13 9.64 6.27
C ASN A 107 -20.13 8.70 6.94
N LYS A 108 -20.08 8.74 8.26
CA LYS A 108 -19.17 7.94 9.08
C LYS A 108 -19.47 6.43 9.09
N ASN A 109 -20.56 6.00 8.44
CA ASN A 109 -20.90 4.59 8.28
C ASN A 109 -20.20 3.95 7.06
N VAL A 110 -19.57 4.74 6.19
CA VAL A 110 -18.77 4.20 5.08
C VAL A 110 -17.54 3.49 5.66
N TYR A 111 -17.28 2.27 5.17
CA TYR A 111 -16.21 1.41 5.65
C TYR A 111 -15.71 0.46 4.56
N GLY A 112 -14.63 -0.22 4.87
CA GLY A 112 -13.99 -1.25 4.03
C GLY A 112 -12.90 -0.68 3.13
N PRO A 113 -11.94 -1.52 2.75
CA PRO A 113 -10.82 -1.11 1.92
C PRO A 113 -11.27 -0.73 0.51
N MET A 114 -10.42 0.05 -0.18
CA MET A 114 -10.56 0.31 -1.61
C MET A 114 -9.22 0.09 -2.29
N VAL A 115 -9.23 -0.45 -3.51
CA VAL A 115 -8.00 -0.64 -4.30
C VAL A 115 -8.17 0.08 -5.64
N TYR A 116 -7.23 0.96 -5.90
CA TYR A 116 -7.12 1.70 -7.14
C TYR A 116 -5.96 1.17 -7.99
N TYR A 117 -6.10 1.23 -9.29
CA TYR A 117 -5.08 0.79 -10.24
C TYR A 117 -4.93 1.77 -11.40
N LYS A 118 -3.77 1.73 -12.06
CA LYS A 118 -3.51 2.52 -13.26
C LYS A 118 -4.46 2.13 -14.37
N GLY A 119 -5.26 3.09 -14.86
CA GLY A 119 -6.19 2.87 -15.96
C GLY A 119 -5.45 2.37 -17.23
N ASN A 120 -6.07 1.47 -17.98
CA ASN A 120 -5.50 0.86 -19.20
C ASN A 120 -4.19 0.08 -18.98
N ASP A 121 -3.96 -0.45 -17.79
CA ASP A 121 -2.83 -1.30 -17.44
C ASP A 121 -3.36 -2.62 -16.86
N ASP A 122 -3.30 -3.69 -17.68
CA ASP A 122 -3.84 -5.00 -17.30
C ASP A 122 -3.02 -5.65 -16.16
N ILE A 123 -1.72 -5.33 -16.03
CA ILE A 123 -0.87 -5.83 -14.96
C ILE A 123 -1.36 -5.24 -13.62
N SER A 124 -1.45 -3.91 -13.53
CA SER A 124 -1.97 -3.21 -12.35
C SER A 124 -3.39 -3.64 -12.00
N LYS A 125 -4.24 -3.82 -13.02
CA LYS A 125 -5.63 -4.27 -12.84
C LYS A 125 -5.71 -5.68 -12.23
N ASN A 126 -4.96 -6.63 -12.75
CA ASN A 126 -4.97 -8.01 -12.25
C ASN A 126 -4.38 -8.09 -10.84
N MET A 127 -3.32 -7.33 -10.56
CA MET A 127 -2.77 -7.18 -9.20
C MET A 127 -3.82 -6.60 -8.24
N ALA A 128 -4.54 -5.55 -8.65
CA ALA A 128 -5.61 -4.95 -7.86
C ALA A 128 -6.74 -5.94 -7.56
N ILE A 129 -7.13 -6.78 -8.53
CA ILE A 129 -8.16 -7.82 -8.34
C ILE A 129 -7.74 -8.80 -7.22
N ASN A 130 -6.51 -9.33 -7.28
CA ASN A 130 -6.05 -10.31 -6.30
C ASN A 130 -5.94 -9.68 -4.89
N VAL A 131 -5.38 -8.48 -4.78
CA VAL A 131 -5.28 -7.77 -3.50
C VAL A 131 -6.68 -7.44 -2.95
N MET A 132 -7.60 -6.96 -3.80
CA MET A 132 -8.96 -6.64 -3.35
C MET A 132 -9.74 -7.87 -2.91
N ASN A 133 -9.59 -9.00 -3.60
CA ASN A 133 -10.22 -10.26 -3.20
C ASN A 133 -9.76 -10.69 -1.79
N SER A 134 -8.45 -10.65 -1.53
CA SER A 134 -7.90 -10.96 -0.22
C SER A 134 -8.40 -9.99 0.87
N LEU A 135 -8.46 -8.69 0.57
CA LEU A 135 -8.98 -7.67 1.50
C LEU A 135 -10.47 -7.83 1.75
N ASN A 136 -11.28 -8.14 0.74
CA ASN A 136 -12.70 -8.43 0.88
C ASN A 136 -12.94 -9.66 1.79
N GLU A 137 -12.09 -10.67 1.67
CA GLU A 137 -12.14 -11.85 2.53
C GLU A 137 -11.85 -11.49 4.00
N LEU A 138 -10.81 -10.69 4.26
CA LEU A 138 -10.46 -10.22 5.61
C LEU A 138 -11.57 -9.38 6.23
N THR A 139 -12.09 -8.42 5.50
CA THR A 139 -13.03 -7.40 6.02
C THR A 139 -14.50 -7.80 5.90
N LYS A 140 -14.78 -8.97 5.28
CA LYS A 140 -16.13 -9.44 4.98
C LYS A 140 -16.96 -8.42 4.17
N THR A 141 -16.28 -7.79 3.21
CA THR A 141 -16.89 -6.86 2.25
C THR A 141 -16.93 -7.46 0.85
N SER A 142 -17.55 -6.75 -0.08
CA SER A 142 -17.54 -7.09 -1.51
C SER A 142 -17.35 -5.78 -2.30
N LYS A 143 -16.18 -5.19 -2.17
CA LYS A 143 -15.83 -3.94 -2.82
C LYS A 143 -15.18 -4.21 -4.18
N PRO A 144 -15.50 -3.40 -5.21
CA PRO A 144 -14.83 -3.47 -6.50
C PRO A 144 -13.47 -2.79 -6.46
N ILE A 145 -12.67 -3.01 -7.51
CA ILE A 145 -11.49 -2.22 -7.82
C ILE A 145 -11.87 -1.00 -8.66
N HIS A 146 -11.04 0.05 -8.63
CA HIS A 146 -11.30 1.32 -9.31
C HIS A 146 -10.12 1.73 -10.21
N PRO A 147 -10.34 2.01 -11.51
CA PRO A 147 -9.32 2.65 -12.32
C PRO A 147 -9.18 4.12 -11.91
N GLU A 148 -7.96 4.63 -11.79
CA GLU A 148 -7.68 6.03 -11.47
C GLU A 148 -6.43 6.54 -12.18
N ASP A 149 -6.36 7.86 -12.29
CA ASP A 149 -5.30 8.60 -12.96
C ASP A 149 -4.44 9.39 -11.94
N PHE A 150 -4.11 8.78 -10.80
CA PHE A 150 -3.26 9.41 -9.80
C PHE A 150 -1.88 9.80 -10.35
N TYR A 151 -1.25 10.78 -9.72
CA TYR A 151 0.05 11.29 -10.18
C TYR A 151 1.10 10.16 -10.25
N LEU A 152 1.15 9.28 -9.25
CA LEU A 152 2.05 8.14 -9.25
C LEU A 152 1.80 7.24 -10.47
N PHE A 153 0.54 6.88 -10.73
CA PHE A 153 0.18 6.02 -11.85
C PHE A 153 0.58 6.60 -13.21
N LYS A 154 0.46 7.93 -13.38
CA LYS A 154 0.80 8.60 -14.64
C LYS A 154 2.29 8.67 -14.92
N HIS A 155 3.11 8.72 -13.87
CA HIS A 155 4.52 9.05 -14.01
C HIS A 155 5.49 7.93 -13.61
N THR A 156 4.99 6.83 -13.03
CA THR A 156 5.81 5.64 -12.77
C THR A 156 5.86 4.72 -13.98
N ASN A 157 7.02 4.09 -14.17
CA ASN A 157 7.23 3.08 -15.23
C ASN A 157 6.67 1.72 -14.79
N ALA A 158 6.87 1.38 -13.52
CA ALA A 158 6.37 0.12 -12.96
C ALA A 158 4.83 0.11 -12.86
N PRO A 159 4.18 -1.04 -13.10
CA PRO A 159 2.79 -1.23 -12.76
C PRO A 159 2.60 -1.14 -11.25
N GLY A 160 1.45 -0.64 -10.80
CA GLY A 160 1.22 -0.46 -9.37
C GLY A 160 -0.24 -0.24 -9.00
N ILE A 161 -0.49 -0.36 -7.71
CA ILE A 161 -1.79 -0.13 -7.08
C ILE A 161 -1.67 0.86 -5.92
N LEU A 162 -2.81 1.48 -5.59
CA LEU A 162 -2.97 2.24 -4.36
C LEU A 162 -4.07 1.57 -3.53
N VAL A 163 -3.75 1.30 -2.28
CA VAL A 163 -4.65 0.64 -1.33
C VAL A 163 -5.03 1.63 -0.24
N GLU A 164 -6.32 1.96 -0.18
CA GLU A 164 -6.95 2.61 0.95
C GLU A 164 -7.32 1.52 1.95
N CYS A 165 -6.59 1.41 3.05
CA CYS A 165 -6.71 0.29 3.98
C CYS A 165 -7.99 0.31 4.85
N GLY A 166 -8.71 1.43 4.88
CA GLY A 166 -9.96 1.64 5.61
C GLY A 166 -10.26 3.13 5.81
N PHE A 167 -11.33 3.45 6.50
CA PHE A 167 -11.81 4.83 6.69
C PHE A 167 -11.56 5.34 8.11
N LEU A 168 -10.69 6.35 8.28
CA LEU A 168 -10.46 7.00 9.58
C LEU A 168 -11.72 7.69 10.14
N SER A 169 -12.62 8.13 9.28
CA SER A 169 -13.92 8.72 9.69
C SER A 169 -14.86 7.70 10.32
N ASN A 170 -14.68 6.40 10.07
CA ASN A 170 -15.45 5.33 10.69
C ASN A 170 -14.80 4.93 12.02
N TYR A 171 -15.53 5.06 13.12
CA TYR A 171 -15.00 4.77 14.45
C TYR A 171 -14.45 3.34 14.59
N LYS A 172 -15.20 2.35 14.10
CA LYS A 172 -14.80 0.94 14.24
C LYS A 172 -13.54 0.62 13.43
N GLU A 173 -13.44 1.15 12.22
CA GLU A 173 -12.23 0.96 11.41
C GLU A 173 -11.04 1.71 12.00
N ARG A 174 -11.25 2.93 12.51
CA ARG A 174 -10.19 3.70 13.14
C ARG A 174 -9.59 2.97 14.34
N GLU A 175 -10.41 2.37 15.21
CA GLU A 175 -9.92 1.54 16.31
C GLU A 175 -9.13 0.31 15.84
N LEU A 176 -9.60 -0.34 14.76
CA LEU A 176 -8.87 -1.45 14.15
C LEU A 176 -7.54 -0.98 13.54
N LEU A 177 -7.54 0.14 12.82
CA LEU A 177 -6.34 0.69 12.16
C LEU A 177 -5.27 1.14 13.17
N LEU A 178 -5.65 1.46 14.41
CA LEU A 178 -4.73 1.74 15.52
C LEU A 178 -4.17 0.45 16.17
N ASP A 179 -4.83 -0.69 15.98
CA ASP A 179 -4.37 -1.97 16.55
C ASP A 179 -3.24 -2.58 15.73
N ASP A 180 -2.08 -2.76 16.35
CA ASP A 180 -0.87 -3.29 15.70
C ASP A 180 -1.06 -4.68 15.08
N LYS A 181 -1.87 -5.54 15.73
CA LYS A 181 -2.17 -6.88 15.22
C LYS A 181 -3.07 -6.83 14.00
N TYR A 182 -3.96 -5.85 13.93
CA TYR A 182 -4.80 -5.66 12.76
C TYR A 182 -3.98 -5.10 11.58
N GLN A 183 -3.07 -4.16 11.84
CA GLN A 183 -2.12 -3.67 10.83
C GLN A 183 -1.26 -4.81 10.27
N GLU A 184 -0.79 -5.72 11.13
CA GLU A 184 -0.07 -6.92 10.69
C GLU A 184 -0.95 -7.84 9.82
N LYS A 185 -2.23 -8.02 10.18
CA LYS A 185 -3.19 -8.76 9.35
C LYS A 185 -3.40 -8.10 8.00
N LEU A 186 -3.55 -6.77 7.95
CA LEU A 186 -3.67 -6.02 6.70
C LEU A 186 -2.45 -6.23 5.82
N ALA A 187 -1.25 -6.07 6.37
CA ALA A 187 0.00 -6.27 5.64
C ALA A 187 0.10 -7.70 5.07
N LYS A 188 -0.19 -8.73 5.88
CA LYS A 188 -0.24 -10.14 5.43
C LYS A 188 -1.29 -10.38 4.34
N THR A 189 -2.43 -9.70 4.43
CA THR A 189 -3.51 -9.85 3.46
C THR A 189 -3.17 -9.19 2.13
N ILE A 190 -2.56 -8.00 2.16
CA ILE A 190 -2.06 -7.34 0.96
C ILE A 190 -0.96 -8.18 0.31
N TYR A 191 0.01 -8.65 1.11
CA TYR A 191 1.06 -9.55 0.67
C TYR A 191 0.47 -10.81 -0.02
N LYS A 192 -0.52 -11.46 0.60
CA LYS A 192 -1.18 -12.64 0.01
C LYS A 192 -1.74 -12.35 -1.38
N GLY A 193 -2.42 -11.23 -1.57
CA GLY A 193 -2.94 -10.85 -2.89
C GLY A 193 -1.84 -10.56 -3.91
N LEU A 194 -0.71 -9.98 -3.49
CA LEU A 194 0.46 -9.78 -4.34
C LEU A 194 1.12 -11.11 -4.73
N ASP A 195 1.31 -12.00 -3.76
CA ASP A 195 1.90 -13.33 -3.98
C ASP A 195 1.02 -14.16 -4.92
N ASP A 196 -0.29 -14.24 -4.67
CA ASP A 196 -1.26 -14.94 -5.53
C ASP A 196 -1.20 -14.43 -6.99
N TYR A 197 -1.02 -13.11 -7.19
CA TYR A 197 -0.88 -12.52 -8.51
C TYR A 197 0.47 -12.87 -9.15
N ILE A 198 1.57 -12.65 -8.44
CA ILE A 198 2.95 -12.76 -8.99
C ILE A 198 3.29 -14.22 -9.29
N THR A 199 2.89 -15.14 -8.42
CA THR A 199 3.16 -16.58 -8.59
C THR A 199 2.17 -17.29 -9.50
N GLY A 200 1.09 -16.61 -9.89
CA GLY A 200 0.04 -17.19 -10.73
C GLY A 200 -0.87 -18.17 -9.99
N ASN A 201 -0.83 -18.18 -8.66
CA ASN A 201 -1.76 -18.94 -7.83
C ASN A 201 -3.14 -18.27 -7.87
N LYS A 202 -3.89 -18.50 -8.96
CA LYS A 202 -5.27 -17.98 -9.10
C LYS A 202 -6.17 -18.75 -8.15
N ILE A 203 -6.92 -17.99 -7.32
CA ILE A 203 -8.09 -18.49 -6.59
C ILE A 203 -9.22 -18.84 -7.57
#